data_a4f4e7de59e6f1db41af70dec5bb4a70
#
_entry.id   a4f4e7de59e6f1db41af70dec5bb4a70
#
_cell.length_a   1.000
_cell.length_b   1.000
_cell.length_c   1.000
_cell.angle_alpha   90.00
_cell.angle_beta   90.00
_cell.angle_gamma   90.00
#
_symmetry.space_group_name_H-M   'P 1'
#
loop_
_entity.id
_entity.type
_entity.pdbx_description
1 polymer ?
#
loop_
_entity_poly.entity_id
_entity_poly.type
_entity_poly.pdbx_seq_one_letter_code
_entity_poly.pdbx_strand_id
1 'polypeptide(L)'
;MAQSALQSDKMRNTKTGKLLISMSLPAIFSMLVQSLYNIVDSLFLTNYVGNEAFSAVSVVYPITVFVTAVAIGIGVGANAYIARKLGEGNREKADKAAKTALIMSFAAWIVIFIVGLTLSKPFVKLFVEDDNPIIVEYGTMYLTIYLCCSIGSILDIVCARILQATGNMKVPMVSQLVGAITNIVLDAVFIIPFKMGVFGAILATVIGQWAAAIINILAFVVKKQDVSLSFKGYRAEGQQFSKILRVGTPAFIMNAMGSIITIILNLILNKYDFNMGKNVLSAYFKVQSFVFMPVFGLMQGTMPILSYNYGANLKQRFNDTFKKALYIALGVMVVGFILFQAIPETLMSIFESQIPSEGQTMEELQAQNQLLVQSGAYAFRVISIAFIPAAFAILIINMLQSINSPISSLLMSLCRQLVFLIPSAFLFDSLWQTKGIWFCYPFAEIFALLVFLPFAIKAYRKQFAYKQAQYDQNLIDNTDLQADVATEQI
;
A
#
# COMPACT_ATOMS: atom_id res chain seq x y z
N MET A 1 -24.21 -15.18 -30.55
CA MET A 1 -23.88 -14.94 -29.13
C MET A 1 -22.89 -13.79 -29.11
N ALA A 2 -23.29 -12.62 -28.62
CA ALA A 2 -22.36 -11.46 -28.48
C ALA A 2 -21.24 -11.85 -27.54
N GLN A 3 -19.99 -11.92 -28.03
CA GLN A 3 -18.82 -12.01 -27.19
C GLN A 3 -18.86 -10.82 -26.22
N SER A 4 -19.06 -11.10 -24.94
CA SER A 4 -18.93 -10.07 -23.90
C SER A 4 -17.56 -9.42 -24.09
N ALA A 5 -17.54 -8.15 -24.47
CA ALA A 5 -16.32 -7.40 -24.64
C ALA A 5 -15.49 -7.55 -23.37
N LEU A 6 -14.28 -8.08 -23.51
CA LEU A 6 -13.37 -8.33 -22.41
C LEU A 6 -13.04 -7.01 -21.69
N GLN A 7 -12.81 -7.07 -20.40
CA GLN A 7 -12.53 -5.85 -19.60
C GLN A 7 -11.22 -5.17 -20.02
N SER A 8 -10.24 -5.94 -20.50
CA SER A 8 -9.00 -5.43 -21.07
C SER A 8 -9.23 -4.62 -22.36
N ASP A 9 -10.29 -4.90 -23.15
CA ASP A 9 -10.64 -4.11 -24.32
C ASP A 9 -11.06 -2.68 -23.95
N LYS A 10 -11.62 -2.50 -22.76
CA LYS A 10 -11.93 -1.16 -22.22
C LYS A 10 -10.66 -0.35 -21.99
N MET A 11 -9.55 -0.98 -21.57
CA MET A 11 -8.28 -0.29 -21.37
C MET A 11 -7.72 0.25 -22.70
N ARG A 12 -7.97 -0.44 -23.82
CA ARG A 12 -7.54 -0.03 -25.15
C ARG A 12 -8.44 1.07 -25.74
N ASN A 13 -9.76 0.92 -25.64
CA ASN A 13 -10.73 1.68 -26.42
C ASN A 13 -11.33 2.88 -25.67
N THR A 14 -11.36 2.88 -24.34
CA THR A 14 -11.96 3.97 -23.55
C THR A 14 -11.05 5.19 -23.52
N LYS A 15 -11.62 6.41 -23.58
CA LYS A 15 -10.87 7.67 -23.41
C LYS A 15 -10.12 7.65 -22.08
N THR A 16 -8.84 8.01 -22.07
CA THR A 16 -7.93 7.90 -20.93
C THR A 16 -8.45 8.55 -19.64
N GLY A 17 -9.06 9.73 -19.70
CA GLY A 17 -9.63 10.39 -18.52
C GLY A 17 -10.81 9.63 -17.92
N LYS A 18 -11.76 9.15 -18.75
CA LYS A 18 -12.90 8.36 -18.29
C LYS A 18 -12.44 7.01 -17.72
N LEU A 19 -11.46 6.39 -18.36
CA LEU A 19 -10.87 5.13 -17.87
C LEU A 19 -10.20 5.34 -16.52
N LEU A 20 -9.34 6.37 -16.39
CA LEU A 20 -8.64 6.70 -15.17
C LEU A 20 -9.61 6.90 -13.99
N ILE A 21 -10.64 7.73 -14.15
CA ILE A 21 -11.65 7.97 -13.11
C ILE A 21 -12.38 6.68 -12.76
N SER A 22 -12.82 5.90 -13.76
CA SER A 22 -13.57 4.65 -13.54
C SER A 22 -12.76 3.58 -12.81
N MET A 23 -11.43 3.59 -12.95
CA MET A 23 -10.54 2.65 -12.27
C MET A 23 -10.03 3.18 -10.93
N SER A 24 -9.78 4.49 -10.83
CA SER A 24 -9.21 5.06 -9.61
C SER A 24 -10.27 5.34 -8.54
N LEU A 25 -11.48 5.75 -8.90
CA LEU A 25 -12.52 6.10 -7.93
C LEU A 25 -12.89 4.94 -6.99
N PRO A 26 -13.13 3.69 -7.49
CA PRO A 26 -13.35 2.54 -6.62
C PRO A 26 -12.15 2.25 -5.70
N ALA A 27 -10.92 2.39 -6.21
CA ALA A 27 -9.72 2.16 -5.42
C ALA A 27 -9.51 3.23 -4.34
N ILE A 28 -9.80 4.50 -4.65
CA ILE A 28 -9.77 5.60 -3.68
C ILE A 28 -10.78 5.33 -2.56
N PHE A 29 -12.01 4.95 -2.92
CA PHE A 29 -13.03 4.62 -1.94
C PHE A 29 -12.62 3.45 -1.04
N SER A 30 -12.05 2.38 -1.61
CA SER A 30 -11.51 1.25 -0.84
C SER A 30 -10.44 1.69 0.16
N MET A 31 -9.52 2.55 -0.24
CA MET A 31 -8.46 3.06 0.63
C MET A 31 -8.99 3.91 1.78
N LEU A 32 -10.00 4.74 1.52
CA LEU A 32 -10.66 5.53 2.57
C LEU A 32 -11.40 4.64 3.57
N VAL A 33 -12.12 3.62 3.08
CA VAL A 33 -12.80 2.65 3.95
C VAL A 33 -11.79 1.89 4.81
N GLN A 34 -10.65 1.48 4.24
CA GLN A 34 -9.58 0.84 4.99
C GLN A 34 -9.01 1.73 6.09
N SER A 35 -8.83 3.02 5.82
CA SER A 35 -8.38 3.98 6.83
C SER A 35 -9.39 4.13 7.98
N LEU A 36 -10.67 4.22 7.64
CA LEU A 36 -11.75 4.32 8.63
C LEU A 36 -11.85 3.06 9.51
N TYR A 37 -11.80 1.88 8.89
CA TYR A 37 -11.90 0.64 9.66
C TYR A 37 -10.73 0.47 10.64
N ASN A 38 -9.51 0.82 10.28
CA ASN A 38 -8.36 0.78 11.18
C ASN A 38 -8.53 1.67 12.42
N ILE A 39 -9.20 2.83 12.25
CA ILE A 39 -9.50 3.72 13.37
C ILE A 39 -10.57 3.10 14.27
N VAL A 40 -11.63 2.55 13.68
CA VAL A 40 -12.73 1.93 14.43
C VAL A 40 -12.25 0.73 15.24
N ASP A 41 -11.46 -0.17 14.65
CA ASP A 41 -10.87 -1.33 15.33
C ASP A 41 -10.01 -0.90 16.53
N SER A 42 -9.17 0.13 16.35
CA SER A 42 -8.39 0.69 17.47
C SER A 42 -9.27 1.25 18.60
N LEU A 43 -10.39 1.89 18.25
CA LEU A 43 -11.34 2.42 19.24
C LEU A 43 -12.04 1.29 20.03
N PHE A 44 -12.41 0.19 19.37
CA PHE A 44 -12.98 -0.96 20.07
C PHE A 44 -12.00 -1.55 21.09
N LEU A 45 -10.75 -1.76 20.68
CA LEU A 45 -9.72 -2.28 21.58
C LEU A 45 -9.47 -1.36 22.77
N THR A 46 -9.30 -0.07 22.56
CA THR A 46 -8.99 0.89 23.62
C THR A 46 -10.16 1.05 24.60
N ASN A 47 -11.39 1.21 24.09
CA ASN A 47 -12.53 1.56 24.94
C ASN A 47 -13.19 0.37 25.66
N TYR A 48 -13.10 -0.84 25.10
CA TYR A 48 -13.84 -2.00 25.61
C TYR A 48 -12.96 -3.14 26.14
N VAL A 49 -11.68 -3.21 25.72
CA VAL A 49 -10.77 -4.27 26.17
C VAL A 49 -9.74 -3.76 27.17
N GLY A 50 -9.25 -2.54 26.97
CA GLY A 50 -8.33 -1.87 27.88
C GLY A 50 -6.95 -1.57 27.28
N ASN A 51 -6.16 -0.80 28.04
CA ASN A 51 -4.86 -0.30 27.59
C ASN A 51 -3.82 -1.41 27.36
N GLU A 52 -3.86 -2.49 28.14
CA GLU A 52 -2.93 -3.62 27.98
C GLU A 52 -3.18 -4.35 26.65
N ALA A 53 -4.46 -4.51 26.27
CA ALA A 53 -4.82 -5.08 24.98
C ALA A 53 -4.35 -4.21 23.81
N PHE A 54 -4.55 -2.90 23.91
CA PHE A 54 -4.07 -1.94 22.91
C PHE A 54 -2.54 -1.96 22.81
N SER A 55 -1.84 -2.00 23.95
CA SER A 55 -0.38 -2.10 24.00
C SER A 55 0.12 -3.40 23.35
N ALA A 56 -0.52 -4.53 23.66
CA ALA A 56 -0.20 -5.83 23.08
C ALA A 56 -0.32 -5.83 21.54
N VAL A 57 -1.43 -5.28 21.01
CA VAL A 57 -1.64 -5.17 19.55
C VAL A 57 -0.65 -4.20 18.91
N SER A 58 -0.30 -3.11 19.60
CA SER A 58 0.69 -2.14 19.14
C SER A 58 2.09 -2.74 19.00
N VAL A 59 2.50 -3.60 19.93
CA VAL A 59 3.79 -4.34 19.87
C VAL A 59 3.86 -5.25 18.65
N VAL A 60 2.77 -5.92 18.28
CA VAL A 60 2.77 -6.86 17.15
C VAL A 60 2.48 -6.20 15.80
N TYR A 61 2.01 -4.96 15.81
CA TYR A 61 1.64 -4.21 14.60
C TYR A 61 2.73 -4.19 13.51
N PRO A 62 4.03 -4.01 13.79
CA PRO A 62 5.08 -4.04 12.77
C PRO A 62 5.13 -5.36 11.98
N ILE A 63 4.82 -6.49 12.63
CA ILE A 63 4.79 -7.80 11.95
C ILE A 63 3.55 -7.93 11.06
N THR A 64 2.40 -7.40 11.49
CA THR A 64 1.19 -7.40 10.65
C THR A 64 1.39 -6.56 9.38
N VAL A 65 2.07 -5.42 9.51
CA VAL A 65 2.49 -4.59 8.36
C VAL A 65 3.46 -5.35 7.45
N PHE A 66 4.41 -6.11 8.01
CA PHE A 66 5.34 -6.91 7.23
C PHE A 66 4.63 -8.00 6.38
N VAL A 67 3.68 -8.72 6.97
CA VAL A 67 2.85 -9.71 6.25
C VAL A 67 2.08 -9.05 5.11
N THR A 68 1.47 -7.90 5.38
CA THR A 68 0.77 -7.10 4.37
C THR A 68 1.72 -6.63 3.27
N ALA A 69 2.93 -6.21 3.62
CA ALA A 69 3.95 -5.80 2.66
C ALA A 69 4.35 -6.95 1.72
N VAL A 70 4.47 -8.18 2.23
CA VAL A 70 4.74 -9.38 1.40
C VAL A 70 3.61 -9.59 0.39
N ALA A 71 2.35 -9.54 0.83
CA ALA A 71 1.19 -9.68 -0.05
C ALA A 71 1.13 -8.57 -1.11
N ILE A 72 1.38 -7.31 -0.72
CA ILE A 72 1.44 -6.15 -1.63
C ILE A 72 2.58 -6.34 -2.64
N GLY A 73 3.74 -6.82 -2.21
CA GLY A 73 4.87 -7.09 -3.10
C GLY A 73 4.49 -8.09 -4.20
N ILE A 74 3.96 -9.25 -3.83
CA ILE A 74 3.48 -10.25 -4.79
C ILE A 74 2.39 -9.67 -5.69
N GLY A 75 1.41 -9.00 -5.09
CA GLY A 75 0.25 -8.45 -5.80
C GLY A 75 0.61 -7.36 -6.81
N VAL A 76 1.46 -6.40 -6.45
CA VAL A 76 1.92 -5.32 -7.33
C VAL A 76 2.76 -5.87 -8.49
N GLY A 77 3.66 -6.83 -8.19
CA GLY A 77 4.44 -7.52 -9.21
C GLY A 77 3.56 -8.26 -10.21
N ALA A 78 2.56 -9.00 -9.73
CA ALA A 78 1.59 -9.70 -10.56
C ALA A 78 0.74 -8.71 -11.38
N ASN A 79 0.21 -7.65 -10.76
CA ASN A 79 -0.61 -6.63 -11.42
C ASN A 79 0.11 -6.02 -12.63
N ALA A 80 1.32 -5.49 -12.42
CA ALA A 80 2.09 -4.86 -13.49
C ALA A 80 2.45 -5.84 -14.62
N TYR A 81 2.82 -7.08 -14.27
CA TYR A 81 3.19 -8.08 -15.26
C TYR A 81 1.98 -8.58 -16.07
N ILE A 82 0.87 -8.90 -15.40
CA ILE A 82 -0.38 -9.35 -16.03
C ILE A 82 -0.92 -8.25 -16.97
N ALA A 83 -1.09 -7.01 -16.48
CA ALA A 83 -1.61 -5.92 -17.28
C ALA A 83 -0.76 -5.66 -18.53
N ARG A 84 0.57 -5.76 -18.41
CA ARG A 84 1.50 -5.65 -19.53
C ARG A 84 1.31 -6.76 -20.55
N LYS A 85 1.19 -8.02 -20.09
CA LYS A 85 0.98 -9.16 -20.96
C LYS A 85 -0.38 -9.14 -21.68
N LEU A 86 -1.41 -8.63 -21.02
CA LEU A 86 -2.70 -8.36 -21.66
C LEU A 86 -2.58 -7.25 -22.71
N GLY A 87 -1.78 -6.20 -22.45
CA GLY A 87 -1.47 -5.17 -23.43
C GLY A 87 -0.70 -5.67 -24.65
N GLU A 88 0.19 -6.67 -24.46
CA GLU A 88 0.90 -7.39 -25.52
C GLU A 88 0.02 -8.39 -26.29
N GLY A 89 -1.25 -8.59 -25.87
CA GLY A 89 -2.13 -9.60 -26.44
C GLY A 89 -1.82 -11.04 -25.99
N ASN A 90 -0.86 -11.23 -25.10
CA ASN A 90 -0.39 -12.55 -24.66
C ASN A 90 -1.11 -13.02 -23.39
N ARG A 91 -2.33 -13.53 -23.56
CA ARG A 91 -3.19 -14.02 -22.46
C ARG A 91 -2.60 -15.23 -21.75
N GLU A 92 -1.97 -16.15 -22.50
CA GLU A 92 -1.37 -17.35 -21.90
C GLU A 92 -0.34 -16.99 -20.82
N LYS A 93 0.53 -16.03 -21.12
CA LYS A 93 1.51 -15.54 -20.13
C LYS A 93 0.87 -14.76 -18.99
N ALA A 94 -0.24 -14.07 -19.23
CA ALA A 94 -1.02 -13.41 -18.17
C ALA A 94 -1.67 -14.44 -17.23
N ASP A 95 -2.28 -15.50 -17.76
CA ASP A 95 -2.86 -16.61 -17.00
C ASP A 95 -1.80 -17.34 -16.15
N LYS A 96 -0.65 -17.66 -16.78
CA LYS A 96 0.46 -18.27 -16.06
C LYS A 96 0.97 -17.39 -14.92
N ALA A 97 1.05 -16.08 -15.12
CA ALA A 97 1.49 -15.14 -14.10
C ALA A 97 0.51 -15.06 -12.91
N ALA A 98 -0.79 -15.09 -13.15
CA ALA A 98 -1.79 -15.10 -12.09
C ALA A 98 -1.69 -16.37 -11.22
N LYS A 99 -1.54 -17.54 -11.86
CA LYS A 99 -1.34 -18.83 -11.16
C LYS A 99 -0.03 -18.83 -10.36
N THR A 100 1.04 -18.30 -10.97
CA THR A 100 2.34 -18.14 -10.28
C THR A 100 2.20 -17.27 -9.04
N ALA A 101 1.47 -16.15 -9.12
CA ALA A 101 1.25 -15.26 -7.97
C ALA A 101 0.51 -15.97 -6.82
N LEU A 102 -0.48 -16.81 -7.14
CA LEU A 102 -1.17 -17.63 -6.12
C LEU A 102 -0.22 -18.64 -5.46
N ILE A 103 0.62 -19.33 -6.24
CA ILE A 103 1.63 -20.27 -5.70
C ILE A 103 2.60 -19.52 -4.77
N MET A 104 3.07 -18.33 -5.19
CA MET A 104 3.92 -17.48 -4.36
C MET A 104 3.23 -17.09 -3.05
N SER A 105 1.92 -16.81 -3.11
CA SER A 105 1.11 -16.49 -1.93
C SER A 105 1.05 -17.65 -0.94
N PHE A 106 0.81 -18.86 -1.44
CA PHE A 106 0.83 -20.05 -0.59
C PHE A 106 2.23 -20.36 -0.02
N ALA A 107 3.28 -20.23 -0.83
CA ALA A 107 4.65 -20.43 -0.37
C ALA A 107 5.04 -19.40 0.72
N ALA A 108 4.72 -18.14 0.51
CA ALA A 108 4.94 -17.09 1.50
C ALA A 108 4.15 -17.36 2.80
N TRP A 109 2.88 -17.75 2.68
CA TRP A 109 2.08 -18.11 3.84
C TRP A 109 2.64 -19.29 4.63
N ILE A 110 3.12 -20.34 3.98
CA ILE A 110 3.74 -21.48 4.69
C ILE A 110 4.91 -21.00 5.56
N VAL A 111 5.77 -20.13 5.03
CA VAL A 111 6.87 -19.55 5.80
C VAL A 111 6.36 -18.73 6.97
N ILE A 112 5.37 -17.87 6.73
CA ILE A 112 4.76 -17.02 7.75
C ILE A 112 4.05 -17.88 8.82
N PHE A 113 3.39 -18.95 8.42
CA PHE A 113 2.73 -19.90 9.33
C PHE A 113 3.73 -20.57 10.28
N ILE A 114 4.86 -21.06 9.74
CA ILE A 114 5.93 -21.67 10.55
C ILE A 114 6.50 -20.64 11.53
N VAL A 115 6.77 -19.42 11.07
CA VAL A 115 7.23 -18.30 11.91
C VAL A 115 6.20 -18.00 13.01
N GLY A 116 4.91 -18.00 12.67
CA GLY A 116 3.81 -17.76 13.62
C GLY A 116 3.78 -18.79 14.75
N LEU A 117 3.98 -20.07 14.45
CA LEU A 117 4.00 -21.12 15.47
C LEU A 117 5.25 -21.10 16.34
N THR A 118 6.41 -20.71 15.78
CA THR A 118 7.71 -20.87 16.45
C THR A 118 8.23 -19.58 17.08
N LEU A 119 8.01 -18.42 16.46
CA LEU A 119 8.64 -17.15 16.85
C LEU A 119 7.71 -16.11 17.45
N SER A 120 6.39 -16.32 17.52
CA SER A 120 5.46 -15.32 18.07
C SER A 120 5.78 -14.96 19.52
N LYS A 121 5.95 -15.95 20.38
CA LYS A 121 6.25 -15.72 21.81
C LYS A 121 7.64 -15.09 22.04
N PRO A 122 8.73 -15.59 21.43
CA PRO A 122 10.05 -14.94 21.52
C PRO A 122 10.03 -13.49 21.02
N PHE A 123 9.32 -13.23 19.91
CA PHE A 123 9.20 -11.88 19.37
C PHE A 123 8.52 -10.93 20.32
N VAL A 124 7.35 -11.29 20.85
CA VAL A 124 6.60 -10.42 21.76
C VAL A 124 7.41 -10.13 23.01
N LYS A 125 8.07 -11.13 23.60
CA LYS A 125 8.94 -10.94 24.78
C LYS A 125 10.11 -9.98 24.53
N LEU A 126 10.62 -9.90 23.30
CA LEU A 126 11.73 -9.01 22.96
C LEU A 126 11.32 -7.52 22.98
N PHE A 127 10.03 -7.22 22.76
CA PHE A 127 9.54 -5.85 22.60
C PHE A 127 8.64 -5.37 23.74
N VAL A 128 8.29 -6.24 24.69
CA VAL A 128 7.55 -5.87 25.91
C VAL A 128 8.54 -5.50 27.00
N GLU A 129 8.58 -4.22 27.35
CA GLU A 129 9.32 -3.71 28.51
C GLU A 129 8.60 -4.18 29.79
N ASP A 130 9.36 -4.47 30.85
CA ASP A 130 8.89 -4.89 32.19
C ASP A 130 8.23 -6.27 32.29
N ASP A 131 8.38 -7.17 31.33
CA ASP A 131 7.86 -8.55 31.34
C ASP A 131 6.39 -8.64 31.79
N ASN A 132 5.54 -7.63 31.46
CA ASN A 132 4.13 -7.65 31.81
C ASN A 132 3.48 -8.91 31.22
N PRO A 133 3.09 -9.90 32.05
CA PRO A 133 2.65 -11.20 31.55
C PRO A 133 1.38 -11.12 30.72
N ILE A 134 0.50 -10.15 31.00
CA ILE A 134 -0.77 -9.94 30.28
C ILE A 134 -0.50 -9.46 28.87
N ILE A 135 0.40 -8.48 28.69
CA ILE A 135 0.77 -7.96 27.37
C ILE A 135 1.46 -9.05 26.53
N VAL A 136 2.34 -9.85 27.17
CA VAL A 136 3.01 -10.97 26.50
C VAL A 136 2.01 -12.05 26.09
N GLU A 137 1.03 -12.39 26.93
CA GLU A 137 0.01 -13.37 26.61
C GLU A 137 -0.89 -12.90 25.46
N TYR A 138 -1.46 -11.69 25.57
CA TYR A 138 -2.33 -11.11 24.53
C TYR A 138 -1.60 -10.93 23.21
N GLY A 139 -0.38 -10.40 23.25
CA GLY A 139 0.43 -10.19 22.05
C GLY A 139 0.82 -11.50 21.36
N THR A 140 1.20 -12.53 22.15
CA THR A 140 1.52 -13.86 21.62
C THR A 140 0.30 -14.51 20.98
N MET A 141 -0.84 -14.48 21.65
CA MET A 141 -2.10 -15.02 21.13
C MET A 141 -2.50 -14.32 19.83
N TYR A 142 -2.54 -12.98 19.82
CA TYR A 142 -2.89 -12.18 18.67
C TYR A 142 -1.97 -12.48 17.49
N LEU A 143 -0.64 -12.43 17.70
CA LEU A 143 0.34 -12.61 16.64
C LEU A 143 0.30 -14.04 16.07
N THR A 144 0.17 -15.06 16.91
CA THR A 144 0.09 -16.46 16.48
C THR A 144 -1.12 -16.68 15.59
N ILE A 145 -2.31 -16.24 16.03
CA ILE A 145 -3.55 -16.39 15.24
C ILE A 145 -3.44 -15.61 13.93
N TYR A 146 -2.97 -14.35 13.98
CA TYR A 146 -2.80 -13.53 12.79
C TYR A 146 -1.88 -14.19 11.75
N LEU A 147 -0.69 -14.64 12.15
CA LEU A 147 0.28 -15.24 11.24
C LEU A 147 -0.22 -16.59 10.69
N CYS A 148 -0.81 -17.43 11.52
CA CYS A 148 -1.35 -18.72 11.09
C CYS A 148 -2.53 -18.56 10.10
N CYS A 149 -3.38 -17.57 10.30
CA CYS A 149 -4.56 -17.32 9.47
C CYS A 149 -4.32 -16.30 8.33
N SER A 150 -3.10 -15.77 8.19
CA SER A 150 -2.76 -14.70 7.24
C SER A 150 -2.98 -15.06 5.77
N ILE A 151 -3.19 -16.33 5.42
CA ILE A 151 -3.50 -16.75 4.05
C ILE A 151 -4.75 -16.02 3.50
N GLY A 152 -5.76 -15.76 4.34
CA GLY A 152 -6.94 -14.97 3.97
C GLY A 152 -6.57 -13.56 3.49
N SER A 153 -5.77 -12.84 4.27
CA SER A 153 -5.27 -11.50 3.93
C SER A 153 -4.39 -11.51 2.67
N ILE A 154 -3.49 -12.48 2.56
CA ILE A 154 -2.59 -12.60 1.40
C ILE A 154 -3.39 -12.87 0.12
N LEU A 155 -4.35 -13.80 0.16
CA LEU A 155 -5.20 -14.12 -0.98
C LEU A 155 -6.12 -12.94 -1.35
N ASP A 156 -6.70 -12.25 -0.37
CA ASP A 156 -7.50 -11.04 -0.63
C ASP A 156 -6.69 -10.03 -1.45
N ILE A 157 -5.52 -9.64 -0.94
CA ILE A 157 -4.67 -8.62 -1.59
C ILE A 157 -4.22 -9.09 -2.98
N VAL A 158 -3.72 -10.31 -3.11
CA VAL A 158 -3.17 -10.79 -4.39
C VAL A 158 -4.26 -10.98 -5.43
N CYS A 159 -5.42 -11.59 -5.07
CA CYS A 159 -6.55 -11.75 -5.99
C CYS A 159 -7.14 -10.38 -6.41
N ALA A 160 -7.26 -9.43 -5.47
CA ALA A 160 -7.65 -8.07 -5.79
C ALA A 160 -6.71 -7.44 -6.82
N ARG A 161 -5.38 -7.58 -6.66
CA ARG A 161 -4.40 -7.05 -7.61
C ARG A 161 -4.46 -7.71 -8.98
N ILE A 162 -4.75 -9.01 -9.05
CA ILE A 162 -4.97 -9.73 -10.33
C ILE A 162 -6.24 -9.20 -11.01
N LEU A 163 -7.34 -9.00 -10.28
CA LEU A 163 -8.57 -8.40 -10.83
C LEU A 163 -8.34 -6.97 -11.33
N GLN A 164 -7.62 -6.15 -10.57
CA GLN A 164 -7.24 -4.80 -10.96
C GLN A 164 -6.42 -4.78 -12.26
N ALA A 165 -5.51 -5.76 -12.44
CA ALA A 165 -4.71 -5.91 -13.65
C ALA A 165 -5.56 -6.14 -14.92
N THR A 166 -6.74 -6.73 -14.79
CA THR A 166 -7.71 -6.92 -15.89
C THR A 166 -8.62 -5.71 -16.12
N GLY A 167 -8.54 -4.68 -15.25
CA GLY A 167 -9.43 -3.51 -15.30
C GLY A 167 -10.68 -3.64 -14.43
N ASN A 168 -10.80 -4.73 -13.67
CA ASN A 168 -11.91 -4.92 -12.74
C ASN A 168 -11.58 -4.30 -11.37
N MET A 169 -12.01 -3.07 -11.16
CA MET A 169 -11.84 -2.37 -9.89
C MET A 169 -13.04 -2.48 -8.95
N LYS A 170 -14.21 -2.89 -9.49
CA LYS A 170 -15.44 -2.94 -8.69
C LYS A 170 -15.45 -4.09 -7.70
N VAL A 171 -14.97 -5.27 -8.12
CA VAL A 171 -14.93 -6.44 -7.23
C VAL A 171 -13.98 -6.22 -6.06
N PRO A 172 -12.73 -5.78 -6.24
CA PRO A 172 -11.84 -5.42 -5.12
C PRO A 172 -12.42 -4.36 -4.18
N MET A 173 -13.15 -3.38 -4.69
CA MET A 173 -13.84 -2.40 -3.86
C MET A 173 -14.92 -3.06 -3.00
N VAL A 174 -15.76 -3.90 -3.59
CA VAL A 174 -16.83 -4.58 -2.85
C VAL A 174 -16.25 -5.56 -1.82
N SER A 175 -15.20 -6.30 -2.17
CA SER A 175 -14.53 -7.22 -1.24
C SER A 175 -13.97 -6.48 -0.03
N GLN A 176 -13.28 -5.36 -0.25
CA GLN A 176 -12.74 -4.52 0.82
C GLN A 176 -13.84 -3.96 1.73
N LEU A 177 -14.96 -3.49 1.14
CA LEU A 177 -16.13 -3.02 1.89
C LEU A 177 -16.72 -4.12 2.76
N VAL A 178 -16.98 -5.28 2.18
CA VAL A 178 -17.57 -6.42 2.92
C VAL A 178 -16.63 -6.88 4.01
N GLY A 179 -15.33 -6.97 3.73
CA GLY A 179 -14.32 -7.32 4.74
C GLY A 179 -14.32 -6.34 5.92
N ALA A 180 -14.31 -5.03 5.64
CA ALA A 180 -14.33 -4.00 6.67
C ALA A 180 -15.63 -4.01 7.50
N ILE A 181 -16.78 -4.11 6.85
CA ILE A 181 -18.08 -4.17 7.54
C ILE A 181 -18.17 -5.44 8.40
N THR A 182 -17.74 -6.59 7.86
CA THR A 182 -17.71 -7.85 8.60
C THR A 182 -16.85 -7.73 9.85
N ASN A 183 -15.65 -7.17 9.73
CA ASN A 183 -14.76 -6.96 10.86
C ASN A 183 -15.41 -6.06 11.91
N ILE A 184 -15.89 -4.84 11.56
CA ILE A 184 -16.52 -3.90 12.50
C ILE A 184 -17.73 -4.54 13.23
N VAL A 185 -18.59 -5.24 12.48
CA VAL A 185 -19.76 -5.90 13.07
C VAL A 185 -19.34 -7.02 14.05
N LEU A 186 -18.34 -7.81 13.66
CA LEU A 186 -17.85 -8.91 14.51
C LEU A 186 -17.06 -8.40 15.71
N ASP A 187 -16.30 -7.29 15.60
CA ASP A 187 -15.68 -6.63 16.74
C ASP A 187 -16.72 -6.22 17.77
N ALA A 188 -17.79 -5.54 17.31
CA ALA A 188 -18.88 -5.16 18.19
C ALA A 188 -19.55 -6.36 18.87
N VAL A 189 -19.75 -7.47 18.14
CA VAL A 189 -20.38 -8.69 18.66
C VAL A 189 -19.45 -9.46 19.59
N PHE A 190 -18.19 -9.67 19.22
CA PHE A 190 -17.28 -10.50 20.02
C PHE A 190 -16.74 -9.78 21.25
N ILE A 191 -16.50 -8.46 21.14
CA ILE A 191 -15.92 -7.69 22.23
C ILE A 191 -16.98 -7.29 23.27
N ILE A 192 -18.16 -6.80 22.82
CA ILE A 192 -19.15 -6.23 23.76
C ILE A 192 -19.99 -7.33 24.44
N PRO A 193 -20.89 -8.08 23.75
CA PRO A 193 -21.73 -9.07 24.43
C PRO A 193 -20.97 -10.34 24.82
N PHE A 194 -20.07 -10.84 23.95
CA PHE A 194 -19.34 -12.08 24.24
C PHE A 194 -18.10 -11.89 25.12
N LYS A 195 -17.63 -10.66 25.33
CA LYS A 195 -16.48 -10.31 26.18
C LYS A 195 -15.22 -11.10 25.85
N MET A 196 -15.01 -11.41 24.56
CA MET A 196 -13.86 -12.21 24.10
C MET A 196 -12.54 -11.44 24.10
N GLY A 197 -12.54 -10.14 24.39
CA GLY A 197 -11.34 -9.31 24.48
C GLY A 197 -10.48 -9.33 23.21
N VAL A 198 -9.17 -9.47 23.40
CA VAL A 198 -8.18 -9.50 22.30
C VAL A 198 -8.43 -10.68 21.34
N PHE A 199 -8.88 -11.83 21.87
CA PHE A 199 -9.21 -12.98 21.01
C PHE A 199 -10.38 -12.67 20.07
N GLY A 200 -11.40 -11.95 20.56
CA GLY A 200 -12.52 -11.49 19.72
C GLY A 200 -12.08 -10.58 18.60
N ALA A 201 -11.22 -9.60 18.90
CA ALA A 201 -10.70 -8.66 17.91
C ALA A 201 -9.89 -9.36 16.78
N ILE A 202 -8.97 -10.27 17.14
CA ILE A 202 -8.21 -10.98 16.10
C ILE A 202 -9.09 -11.92 15.27
N LEU A 203 -10.09 -12.57 15.91
CA LEU A 203 -11.02 -13.44 15.20
C LEU A 203 -11.88 -12.65 14.19
N ALA A 204 -12.39 -11.48 14.60
CA ALA A 204 -13.13 -10.58 13.71
C ALA A 204 -12.28 -10.13 12.53
N THR A 205 -11.02 -9.77 12.76
CA THR A 205 -10.05 -9.38 11.72
C THR A 205 -9.83 -10.52 10.72
N VAL A 206 -9.56 -11.73 11.20
CA VAL A 206 -9.35 -12.90 10.35
C VAL A 206 -10.59 -13.24 9.52
N ILE A 207 -11.78 -13.25 10.13
CA ILE A 207 -13.03 -13.51 9.40
C ILE A 207 -13.31 -12.44 8.36
N GLY A 208 -13.08 -11.15 8.67
CA GLY A 208 -13.21 -10.06 7.71
C GLY A 208 -12.29 -10.21 6.50
N GLN A 209 -11.01 -10.58 6.73
CA GLN A 209 -10.04 -10.85 5.67
C GLN A 209 -10.46 -12.04 4.79
N TRP A 210 -10.97 -13.12 5.38
CA TRP A 210 -11.50 -14.26 4.64
C TRP A 210 -12.75 -13.92 3.85
N ALA A 211 -13.66 -13.11 4.40
CA ALA A 211 -14.84 -12.64 3.67
C ALA A 211 -14.45 -11.86 2.41
N ALA A 212 -13.47 -10.97 2.52
CA ALA A 212 -12.92 -10.24 1.37
C ALA A 212 -12.24 -11.20 0.36
N ALA A 213 -11.40 -12.13 0.84
CA ALA A 213 -10.72 -13.11 -0.01
C ALA A 213 -11.71 -13.98 -0.80
N ILE A 214 -12.77 -14.46 -0.15
CA ILE A 214 -13.80 -15.29 -0.78
C ILE A 214 -14.49 -14.53 -1.92
N ILE A 215 -14.85 -13.26 -1.72
CA ILE A 215 -15.46 -12.43 -2.78
C ILE A 215 -14.52 -12.29 -3.98
N ASN A 216 -13.24 -12.00 -3.74
CA ASN A 216 -12.25 -11.87 -4.80
C ASN A 216 -12.04 -13.20 -5.55
N ILE A 217 -12.00 -14.32 -4.85
CA ILE A 217 -11.87 -15.66 -5.46
C ILE A 217 -13.13 -16.04 -6.26
N LEU A 218 -14.33 -15.83 -5.69
CA LEU A 218 -15.59 -16.12 -6.36
C LEU A 218 -15.75 -15.34 -7.67
N ALA A 219 -15.17 -14.13 -7.77
CA ALA A 219 -15.20 -13.36 -9.01
C ALA A 219 -14.55 -14.09 -10.20
N PHE A 220 -13.55 -14.93 -9.96
CA PHE A 220 -12.91 -15.75 -11.01
C PHE A 220 -13.72 -17.01 -11.37
N VAL A 221 -14.57 -17.48 -10.45
CA VAL A 221 -15.41 -18.68 -10.67
C VAL A 221 -16.72 -18.31 -11.35
N VAL A 222 -17.38 -17.24 -10.86
CA VAL A 222 -18.74 -16.87 -11.30
C VAL A 222 -18.73 -16.13 -12.64
N LYS A 223 -17.73 -15.29 -12.88
CA LYS A 223 -17.63 -14.49 -14.12
C LYS A 223 -16.36 -14.81 -14.87
N LYS A 224 -16.48 -15.01 -16.20
CA LYS A 224 -15.30 -15.08 -17.06
C LYS A 224 -14.50 -13.78 -16.92
N GLN A 225 -13.33 -13.88 -16.32
CA GLN A 225 -12.35 -12.81 -16.27
C GLN A 225 -11.42 -12.92 -17.49
N ASP A 226 -10.65 -11.87 -17.76
CA ASP A 226 -9.64 -11.86 -18.83
C ASP A 226 -8.47 -12.81 -18.54
N VAL A 227 -8.37 -13.27 -17.28
CA VAL A 227 -7.34 -14.19 -16.78
C VAL A 227 -8.01 -15.36 -16.07
N SER A 228 -7.52 -16.58 -16.34
CA SER A 228 -8.01 -17.82 -15.75
C SER A 228 -7.10 -18.31 -14.62
N LEU A 229 -7.70 -18.66 -13.48
CA LEU A 229 -6.99 -19.28 -12.36
C LEU A 229 -7.04 -20.83 -12.38
N SER A 230 -7.54 -21.47 -13.47
CA SER A 230 -7.56 -22.91 -13.58
C SER A 230 -6.13 -23.47 -13.69
N PHE A 231 -5.74 -24.33 -12.77
CA PHE A 231 -4.40 -24.97 -12.74
C PHE A 231 -4.25 -26.16 -13.72
N LYS A 232 -5.30 -26.50 -14.48
CA LYS A 232 -5.24 -27.59 -15.46
C LYS A 232 -4.14 -27.31 -16.51
N GLY A 233 -3.16 -28.20 -16.60
CA GLY A 233 -2.05 -28.05 -17.55
C GLY A 233 -1.02 -26.98 -17.18
N TYR A 234 -1.08 -26.39 -15.98
CA TYR A 234 -0.09 -25.40 -15.53
C TYR A 234 1.25 -26.07 -15.23
N ARG A 235 2.32 -25.47 -15.78
CA ARG A 235 3.70 -25.78 -15.42
C ARG A 235 4.37 -24.53 -14.87
N ALA A 236 4.98 -24.66 -13.70
CA ALA A 236 5.69 -23.56 -13.06
C ALA A 236 6.96 -23.18 -13.88
N GLU A 237 7.07 -21.94 -14.25
CA GLU A 237 8.24 -21.39 -14.95
C GLU A 237 9.00 -20.45 -14.03
N GLY A 238 10.24 -20.78 -13.66
CA GLY A 238 11.08 -19.96 -12.77
C GLY A 238 11.25 -18.51 -13.25
N GLN A 239 11.22 -18.27 -14.56
CA GLN A 239 11.29 -16.93 -15.10
C GLN A 239 10.10 -16.02 -14.70
N GLN A 240 8.90 -16.60 -14.50
CA GLN A 240 7.74 -15.82 -14.09
C GLN A 240 7.82 -15.41 -12.64
N PHE A 241 8.29 -16.30 -11.77
CA PHE A 241 8.59 -15.98 -10.36
C PHE A 241 9.55 -14.79 -10.27
N SER A 242 10.68 -14.88 -10.98
CA SER A 242 11.69 -13.80 -11.00
C SER A 242 11.12 -12.48 -11.50
N LYS A 243 10.29 -12.49 -12.55
CA LYS A 243 9.69 -11.26 -13.10
C LYS A 243 8.68 -10.62 -12.17
N ILE A 244 7.87 -11.41 -11.48
CA ILE A 244 6.91 -10.91 -10.47
C ILE A 244 7.68 -10.34 -9.28
N LEU A 245 8.63 -11.09 -8.72
CA LEU A 245 9.45 -10.62 -7.59
C LEU A 245 10.22 -9.35 -7.93
N ARG A 246 10.85 -9.29 -9.10
CA ARG A 246 11.63 -8.13 -9.51
C ARG A 246 10.83 -6.83 -9.50
N VAL A 247 9.56 -6.87 -9.93
CA VAL A 247 8.67 -5.71 -9.92
C VAL A 247 8.01 -5.50 -8.54
N GLY A 248 7.75 -6.58 -7.82
CA GLY A 248 7.12 -6.55 -6.51
C GLY A 248 8.03 -6.15 -5.37
N THR A 249 9.33 -6.47 -5.43
CA THR A 249 10.30 -6.15 -4.36
C THR A 249 10.33 -4.68 -3.97
N PRO A 250 10.33 -3.69 -4.91
CA PRO A 250 10.22 -2.29 -4.54
C PRO A 250 8.98 -1.97 -3.72
N ALA A 251 7.82 -2.52 -4.11
CA ALA A 251 6.57 -2.28 -3.39
C ALA A 251 6.58 -2.92 -1.99
N PHE A 252 7.12 -4.12 -1.86
CA PHE A 252 7.37 -4.77 -0.56
C PHE A 252 8.24 -3.88 0.34
N ILE A 253 9.42 -3.47 -0.14
CA ILE A 253 10.36 -2.67 0.62
C ILE A 253 9.75 -1.32 1.02
N MET A 254 9.04 -0.65 0.12
CA MET A 254 8.36 0.62 0.42
C MET A 254 7.37 0.49 1.59
N ASN A 255 6.58 -0.58 1.61
CA ASN A 255 5.60 -0.78 2.68
C ASN A 255 6.29 -1.18 4.00
N ALA A 256 7.30 -2.04 3.96
CA ALA A 256 8.06 -2.44 5.14
C ALA A 256 8.86 -1.28 5.75
N MET A 257 9.38 -0.37 4.92
CA MET A 257 10.16 0.80 5.39
C MET A 257 9.36 1.80 6.21
N GLY A 258 8.04 1.90 5.98
CA GLY A 258 7.18 2.80 6.74
C GLY A 258 7.26 2.55 8.25
N SER A 259 7.23 1.28 8.68
CA SER A 259 7.37 0.91 10.09
C SER A 259 8.77 1.25 10.65
N ILE A 260 9.83 1.01 9.88
CA ILE A 260 11.20 1.31 10.29
C ILE A 260 11.39 2.81 10.54
N ILE A 261 10.86 3.64 9.64
CA ILE A 261 10.92 5.10 9.77
C ILE A 261 10.19 5.56 11.03
N THR A 262 8.99 5.04 11.27
CA THR A 262 8.22 5.38 12.46
C THR A 262 8.97 5.02 13.75
N ILE A 263 9.62 3.86 13.80
CA ILE A 263 10.46 3.45 14.93
C ILE A 263 11.62 4.42 15.13
N ILE A 264 12.37 4.76 14.07
CA ILE A 264 13.53 5.65 14.15
C ILE A 264 13.12 7.05 14.60
N LEU A 265 12.04 7.60 14.03
CA LEU A 265 11.55 8.92 14.45
C LEU A 265 11.08 8.93 15.90
N ASN A 266 10.40 7.88 16.35
CA ASN A 266 10.01 7.73 17.74
C ASN A 266 11.23 7.63 18.67
N LEU A 267 12.30 6.93 18.27
CA LEU A 267 13.55 6.88 19.04
C LEU A 267 14.23 8.25 19.15
N ILE A 268 14.22 9.06 18.09
CA ILE A 268 14.75 10.42 18.14
C ILE A 268 13.90 11.29 19.07
N LEU A 269 12.57 11.19 18.95
CA LEU A 269 11.63 11.98 19.75
C LEU A 269 11.61 11.56 21.23
N ASN A 270 12.01 10.33 21.56
CA ASN A 270 12.16 9.86 22.96
C ASN A 270 13.19 10.63 23.79
N LYS A 271 14.13 11.33 23.15
CA LYS A 271 15.13 12.15 23.85
C LYS A 271 14.53 13.37 24.57
N TYR A 272 13.32 13.74 24.19
CA TYR A 272 12.66 14.95 24.69
C TYR A 272 11.54 14.56 25.65
N ASP A 273 11.49 15.27 26.79
CA ASP A 273 10.50 15.04 27.84
C ASP A 273 9.05 15.16 27.34
N PHE A 274 8.11 14.46 28.02
CA PHE A 274 6.67 14.52 27.85
C PHE A 274 6.01 13.78 26.67
N ASN A 275 6.66 12.87 25.96
CA ASN A 275 6.04 12.15 24.85
C ASN A 275 5.34 13.05 23.79
N MET A 276 5.45 14.37 23.90
CA MET A 276 4.78 15.38 23.09
C MET A 276 5.06 15.15 21.60
N GLY A 277 6.32 14.96 21.24
CA GLY A 277 6.74 14.75 19.86
C GLY A 277 6.12 13.48 19.25
N LYS A 278 6.02 12.40 20.04
CA LYS A 278 5.39 11.13 19.60
C LYS A 278 3.88 11.31 19.37
N ASN A 279 3.21 12.03 20.26
CA ASN A 279 1.78 12.30 20.12
C ASN A 279 1.51 13.14 18.87
N VAL A 280 2.32 14.16 18.60
CA VAL A 280 2.27 14.95 17.37
C VAL A 280 2.51 14.08 16.14
N LEU A 281 3.52 13.20 16.16
CA LEU A 281 3.83 12.29 15.05
C LEU A 281 2.67 11.31 14.79
N SER A 282 2.10 10.76 15.85
CA SER A 282 0.94 9.85 15.75
C SER A 282 -0.30 10.55 15.20
N ALA A 283 -0.59 11.76 15.67
CA ALA A 283 -1.67 12.59 15.17
C ALA A 283 -1.45 12.92 13.68
N TYR A 284 -0.22 13.30 13.32
CA TYR A 284 0.16 13.57 11.93
C TYR A 284 -0.14 12.36 11.02
N PHE A 285 0.30 11.15 11.37
CA PHE A 285 0.07 9.98 10.54
C PHE A 285 -1.42 9.65 10.36
N LYS A 286 -2.23 9.87 11.40
CA LYS A 286 -3.68 9.67 11.32
C LYS A 286 -4.34 10.68 10.36
N VAL A 287 -4.05 11.97 10.51
CA VAL A 287 -4.63 13.03 9.65
C VAL A 287 -4.09 12.94 8.23
N GLN A 288 -2.79 12.73 8.07
CA GLN A 288 -2.14 12.54 6.76
C GLN A 288 -2.78 11.42 5.95
N SER A 289 -3.22 10.33 6.61
CA SER A 289 -3.81 9.19 5.92
C SER A 289 -5.01 9.60 5.05
N PHE A 290 -5.83 10.55 5.48
CA PHE A 290 -6.96 11.05 4.69
C PHE A 290 -6.54 11.80 3.41
N VAL A 291 -5.34 12.38 3.39
CA VAL A 291 -4.79 13.06 2.20
C VAL A 291 -4.07 12.07 1.28
N PHE A 292 -3.29 11.14 1.85
CA PHE A 292 -2.46 10.22 1.07
C PHE A 292 -3.22 8.99 0.56
N MET A 293 -4.22 8.48 1.29
CA MET A 293 -4.99 7.31 0.85
C MET A 293 -5.70 7.51 -0.49
N PRO A 294 -6.31 8.67 -0.80
CA PRO A 294 -6.80 8.95 -2.15
C PRO A 294 -5.72 8.86 -3.23
N VAL A 295 -4.50 9.34 -2.96
CA VAL A 295 -3.39 9.27 -3.92
C VAL A 295 -2.90 7.82 -4.10
N PHE A 296 -2.85 7.03 -3.03
CA PHE A 296 -2.55 5.60 -3.14
C PHE A 296 -3.65 4.84 -3.90
N GLY A 297 -4.92 5.18 -3.69
CA GLY A 297 -6.02 4.65 -4.48
C GLY A 297 -5.92 5.02 -5.97
N LEU A 298 -5.57 6.28 -6.27
CA LEU A 298 -5.29 6.74 -7.63
C LEU A 298 -4.13 5.95 -8.25
N MET A 299 -3.05 5.70 -7.50
CA MET A 299 -1.92 4.89 -7.93
C MET A 299 -2.35 3.47 -8.29
N GLN A 300 -3.20 2.84 -7.47
CA GLN A 300 -3.72 1.50 -7.74
C GLN A 300 -4.54 1.43 -9.03
N GLY A 301 -5.36 2.46 -9.31
CA GLY A 301 -6.12 2.57 -10.54
C GLY A 301 -5.27 2.87 -11.77
N THR A 302 -4.22 3.67 -11.60
CA THR A 302 -3.33 4.12 -12.68
C THR A 302 -2.38 3.02 -13.15
N MET A 303 -1.85 2.21 -12.23
CA MET A 303 -0.82 1.21 -12.50
C MET A 303 -1.19 0.22 -13.60
N PRO A 304 -2.36 -0.45 -13.60
CA PRO A 304 -2.72 -1.38 -14.65
C PRO A 304 -2.91 -0.68 -16.01
N ILE A 305 -3.42 0.57 -16.03
CA ILE A 305 -3.58 1.35 -17.26
C ILE A 305 -2.21 1.66 -17.89
N LEU A 306 -1.26 2.12 -17.08
CA LEU A 306 0.10 2.41 -17.55
C LEU A 306 0.79 1.13 -18.03
N SER A 307 0.72 0.05 -17.26
CA SER A 307 1.33 -1.23 -17.60
C SER A 307 0.75 -1.82 -18.89
N TYR A 308 -0.56 -1.73 -19.08
CA TYR A 308 -1.24 -2.16 -20.30
C TYR A 308 -0.79 -1.33 -21.52
N ASN A 309 -0.84 -0.01 -21.41
CA ASN A 309 -0.45 0.89 -22.49
C ASN A 309 1.05 0.73 -22.86
N TYR A 310 1.92 0.48 -21.89
CA TYR A 310 3.32 0.15 -22.14
C TYR A 310 3.45 -1.20 -22.85
N GLY A 311 2.71 -2.23 -22.44
CA GLY A 311 2.66 -3.53 -23.09
C GLY A 311 2.21 -3.44 -24.55
N ALA A 312 1.16 -2.67 -24.80
CA ALA A 312 0.59 -2.43 -26.13
C ALA A 312 1.36 -1.43 -27.01
N ASN A 313 2.50 -0.91 -26.56
CA ASN A 313 3.31 0.12 -27.22
C ASN A 313 2.54 1.44 -27.52
N LEU A 314 1.53 1.76 -26.69
CA LEU A 314 0.68 2.96 -26.84
C LEU A 314 1.27 4.14 -26.06
N LYS A 315 2.45 4.63 -26.47
CA LYS A 315 3.21 5.68 -25.76
C LYS A 315 2.41 6.96 -25.52
N GLN A 316 1.63 7.40 -26.49
CA GLN A 316 0.82 8.61 -26.35
C GLN A 316 -0.26 8.45 -25.26
N ARG A 317 -0.97 7.31 -25.25
CA ARG A 317 -1.99 7.00 -24.21
C ARG A 317 -1.36 6.84 -22.85
N PHE A 318 -0.17 6.25 -22.77
CA PHE A 318 0.62 6.15 -21.54
C PHE A 318 0.88 7.54 -20.94
N ASN A 319 1.44 8.44 -21.75
CA ASN A 319 1.77 9.81 -21.33
C ASN A 319 0.54 10.62 -20.94
N ASP A 320 -0.56 10.50 -21.68
CA ASP A 320 -1.83 11.18 -21.37
C ASP A 320 -2.42 10.66 -20.05
N THR A 321 -2.37 9.37 -19.81
CA THR A 321 -2.79 8.77 -18.55
C THR A 321 -1.94 9.25 -17.37
N PHE A 322 -0.61 9.23 -17.54
CA PHE A 322 0.32 9.68 -16.51
C PHE A 322 0.13 11.16 -16.15
N LYS A 323 0.02 12.04 -17.16
CA LYS A 323 -0.22 13.48 -16.94
C LYS A 323 -1.53 13.73 -16.20
N LYS A 324 -2.63 13.07 -16.59
CA LYS A 324 -3.93 13.23 -15.93
C LYS A 324 -3.90 12.69 -14.49
N ALA A 325 -3.26 11.55 -14.25
CA ALA A 325 -3.08 11.04 -12.90
C ALA A 325 -2.26 11.99 -12.03
N LEU A 326 -1.19 12.57 -12.59
CA LEU A 326 -0.37 13.56 -11.88
C LEU A 326 -1.17 14.81 -11.51
N TYR A 327 -1.98 15.36 -12.43
CA TYR A 327 -2.82 16.52 -12.12
C TYR A 327 -3.85 16.22 -11.02
N ILE A 328 -4.46 15.01 -11.02
CA ILE A 328 -5.40 14.61 -9.97
C ILE A 328 -4.66 14.47 -8.63
N ALA A 329 -3.49 13.82 -8.62
CA ALA A 329 -2.68 13.67 -7.40
C ALA A 329 -2.25 15.03 -6.84
N LEU A 330 -1.79 15.94 -7.69
CA LEU A 330 -1.44 17.30 -7.30
C LEU A 330 -2.65 18.06 -6.74
N GLY A 331 -3.81 17.94 -7.37
CA GLY A 331 -5.04 18.56 -6.85
C GLY A 331 -5.38 18.08 -5.43
N VAL A 332 -5.33 16.78 -5.18
CA VAL A 332 -5.57 16.21 -3.84
C VAL A 332 -4.53 16.70 -2.83
N MET A 333 -3.24 16.68 -3.20
CA MET A 333 -2.15 17.09 -2.31
C MET A 333 -2.15 18.60 -2.05
N VAL A 334 -2.55 19.42 -3.01
CA VAL A 334 -2.72 20.86 -2.82
C VAL A 334 -3.88 21.15 -1.85
N VAL A 335 -5.00 20.44 -1.98
CA VAL A 335 -6.10 20.55 -1.01
C VAL A 335 -5.62 20.15 0.38
N GLY A 336 -4.91 19.03 0.51
CA GLY A 336 -4.31 18.62 1.78
C GLY A 336 -3.34 19.65 2.34
N PHE A 337 -2.46 20.21 1.51
CA PHE A 337 -1.55 21.28 1.89
C PHE A 337 -2.29 22.51 2.44
N ILE A 338 -3.33 22.97 1.71
CA ILE A 338 -4.14 24.12 2.15
C ILE A 338 -4.81 23.85 3.49
N LEU A 339 -5.38 22.65 3.71
CA LEU A 339 -6.00 22.29 4.98
C LEU A 339 -4.99 22.32 6.14
N PHE A 340 -3.80 21.74 5.93
CA PHE A 340 -2.74 21.72 6.94
C PHE A 340 -2.11 23.09 7.22
N GLN A 341 -2.23 24.04 6.29
CA GLN A 341 -1.79 25.43 6.49
C GLN A 341 -2.87 26.30 7.13
N ALA A 342 -4.13 26.13 6.72
CA ALA A 342 -5.22 27.03 7.11
C ALA A 342 -5.81 26.69 8.49
N ILE A 343 -5.96 25.41 8.83
CA ILE A 343 -6.65 24.96 10.05
C ILE A 343 -5.86 23.90 10.84
N PRO A 344 -4.53 24.02 10.99
CA PRO A 344 -3.74 22.98 11.64
C PRO A 344 -4.07 22.82 13.14
N GLU A 345 -4.43 23.91 13.83
CA GLU A 345 -4.87 23.90 15.23
C GLU A 345 -6.16 23.07 15.38
N THR A 346 -7.15 23.29 14.51
CA THR A 346 -8.40 22.53 14.52
C THR A 346 -8.19 21.05 14.22
N LEU A 347 -7.26 20.73 13.29
CA LEU A 347 -6.90 19.34 12.99
C LEU A 347 -6.20 18.67 14.17
N MET A 348 -5.43 19.42 14.93
CA MET A 348 -4.70 18.90 16.07
C MET A 348 -5.57 18.81 17.33
N SER A 349 -6.53 19.71 17.52
CA SER A 349 -7.43 19.71 18.68
C SER A 349 -8.33 18.46 18.76
N ILE A 350 -8.51 17.74 17.63
CA ILE A 350 -9.21 16.44 17.62
C ILE A 350 -8.51 15.41 18.54
N PHE A 351 -7.22 15.60 18.81
CA PHE A 351 -6.39 14.70 19.62
C PHE A 351 -6.15 15.19 21.06
N GLU A 352 -6.85 16.23 21.49
CA GLU A 352 -6.84 16.68 22.87
C GLU A 352 -7.43 15.64 23.81
N SER A 353 -6.75 15.40 24.93
CA SER A 353 -7.26 14.53 25.98
C SER A 353 -8.36 15.23 26.76
N GLN A 354 -9.47 14.53 27.00
CA GLN A 354 -10.61 15.04 27.78
C GLN A 354 -10.53 14.63 29.26
N ILE A 355 -9.69 13.65 29.59
CA ILE A 355 -9.62 13.06 30.91
C ILE A 355 -8.20 13.23 31.44
N PRO A 356 -8.01 13.84 32.63
CA PRO A 356 -6.72 13.94 33.26
C PRO A 356 -6.17 12.56 33.61
N SER A 357 -4.85 12.40 33.50
CA SER A 357 -4.16 11.21 33.98
C SER A 357 -4.18 11.16 35.52
N GLU A 358 -3.89 9.99 36.09
CA GLU A 358 -3.86 9.80 37.53
C GLU A 358 -2.86 10.79 38.18
N GLY A 359 -3.36 11.64 39.11
CA GLY A 359 -2.57 12.70 39.74
C GLY A 359 -2.43 14.01 38.99
N GLN A 360 -3.01 14.17 37.81
CA GLN A 360 -2.97 15.39 36.99
C GLN A 360 -4.17 16.29 37.27
N THR A 361 -3.93 17.58 37.43
CA THR A 361 -5.01 18.59 37.56
C THR A 361 -5.60 18.96 36.20
N MET A 362 -6.84 19.50 36.20
CA MET A 362 -7.48 19.99 34.96
C MET A 362 -6.70 21.15 34.32
N GLU A 363 -6.06 21.97 35.12
CA GLU A 363 -5.23 23.08 34.63
C GLU A 363 -3.99 22.58 33.90
N GLU A 364 -3.32 21.56 34.47
CA GLU A 364 -2.17 20.89 33.86
C GLU A 364 -2.55 20.19 32.56
N LEU A 365 -3.72 19.52 32.52
CA LEU A 365 -4.26 18.91 31.30
C LEU A 365 -4.49 19.95 30.20
N GLN A 366 -5.12 21.09 30.54
CA GLN A 366 -5.36 22.17 29.59
C GLN A 366 -4.05 22.77 29.07
N ALA A 367 -3.07 22.99 29.94
CA ALA A 367 -1.75 23.46 29.52
C ALA A 367 -1.05 22.46 28.59
N GLN A 368 -1.13 21.17 28.89
CA GLN A 368 -0.59 20.09 28.04
C GLN A 368 -1.28 20.03 26.68
N ASN A 369 -2.62 20.11 26.64
CA ASN A 369 -3.39 20.15 25.41
C ASN A 369 -3.02 21.38 24.55
N GLN A 370 -2.88 22.54 25.17
CA GLN A 370 -2.50 23.76 24.46
C GLN A 370 -1.09 23.63 23.85
N LEU A 371 -0.13 23.06 24.56
CA LEU A 371 1.19 22.78 24.04
C LEU A 371 1.17 21.75 22.90
N LEU A 372 0.34 20.71 23.03
CA LEU A 372 0.14 19.69 21.99
C LEU A 372 -0.39 20.34 20.70
N VAL A 373 -1.42 21.17 20.81
CA VAL A 373 -2.02 21.86 19.66
C VAL A 373 -1.03 22.81 19.00
N GLN A 374 -0.30 23.62 19.77
CA GLN A 374 0.68 24.56 19.22
C GLN A 374 1.85 23.82 18.53
N SER A 375 2.42 22.81 19.19
CA SER A 375 3.52 22.01 18.62
C SER A 375 3.09 21.23 17.41
N GLY A 376 1.89 20.64 17.45
CA GLY A 376 1.31 19.90 16.34
C GLY A 376 0.96 20.78 15.16
N ALA A 377 0.38 21.97 15.39
CA ALA A 377 0.09 22.92 14.33
C ALA A 377 1.35 23.38 13.59
N TYR A 378 2.44 23.63 14.33
CA TYR A 378 3.74 23.92 13.74
C TYR A 378 4.25 22.75 12.88
N ALA A 379 4.23 21.53 13.43
CA ALA A 379 4.63 20.32 12.71
C ALA A 379 3.82 20.12 11.42
N PHE A 380 2.49 20.27 11.49
CA PHE A 380 1.60 20.14 10.34
C PHE A 380 1.91 21.13 9.23
N ARG A 381 2.16 22.40 9.59
CA ARG A 381 2.57 23.44 8.61
C ARG A 381 3.90 23.08 7.94
N VAL A 382 4.90 22.65 8.69
CA VAL A 382 6.21 22.31 8.12
C VAL A 382 6.13 21.06 7.25
N ILE A 383 5.54 19.99 7.77
CA ILE A 383 5.50 18.71 7.05
C ILE A 383 4.66 18.79 5.76
N SER A 384 3.57 19.55 5.76
CA SER A 384 2.68 19.67 4.59
C SER A 384 3.38 20.23 3.34
N ILE A 385 4.48 20.95 3.47
CA ILE A 385 5.33 21.39 2.34
C ILE A 385 5.79 20.18 1.51
N ALA A 386 5.96 19.02 2.14
CA ALA A 386 6.31 17.78 1.47
C ALA A 386 5.21 17.22 0.55
N PHE A 387 3.95 17.60 0.70
CA PHE A 387 2.82 16.98 0.00
C PHE A 387 2.93 17.12 -1.52
N ILE A 388 3.29 18.29 -1.99
CA ILE A 388 3.41 18.56 -3.44
C ILE A 388 4.54 17.73 -4.07
N PRO A 389 5.81 17.75 -3.57
CA PRO A 389 6.85 16.89 -4.11
C PRO A 389 6.56 15.39 -3.92
N ALA A 390 5.86 14.99 -2.85
CA ALA A 390 5.45 13.61 -2.65
C ALA A 390 4.49 13.11 -3.75
N ALA A 391 3.58 13.95 -4.27
CA ALA A 391 2.72 13.60 -5.40
C ALA A 391 3.53 13.17 -6.62
N PHE A 392 4.57 13.95 -6.97
CA PHE A 392 5.48 13.60 -8.06
C PHE A 392 6.22 12.29 -7.78
N ALA A 393 6.79 12.14 -6.59
CA ALA A 393 7.56 10.96 -6.22
C ALA A 393 6.71 9.68 -6.30
N ILE A 394 5.50 9.68 -5.75
CA ILE A 394 4.58 8.53 -5.75
C ILE A 394 4.21 8.13 -7.18
N LEU A 395 3.84 9.09 -8.03
CA LEU A 395 3.46 8.81 -9.41
C LEU A 395 4.64 8.38 -10.29
N ILE A 396 5.83 8.94 -10.08
CA ILE A 396 7.05 8.52 -10.79
C ILE A 396 7.42 7.09 -10.42
N ILE A 397 7.35 6.72 -9.14
CA ILE A 397 7.60 5.34 -8.68
C ILE A 397 6.61 4.38 -9.35
N ASN A 398 5.32 4.72 -9.38
CA ASN A 398 4.28 3.94 -10.06
C ASN A 398 4.58 3.78 -11.56
N MET A 399 4.97 4.85 -12.23
CA MET A 399 5.38 4.84 -13.63
C MET A 399 6.57 3.89 -13.86
N LEU A 400 7.62 3.97 -13.02
CA LEU A 400 8.81 3.13 -13.15
C LEU A 400 8.49 1.64 -12.95
N GLN A 401 7.58 1.30 -12.04
CA GLN A 401 7.08 -0.07 -11.85
C GLN A 401 6.30 -0.55 -13.09
N SER A 402 5.49 0.32 -13.67
CA SER A 402 4.66 0.01 -14.85
C SER A 402 5.49 -0.27 -16.11
N ILE A 403 6.59 0.43 -16.33
CA ILE A 403 7.49 0.28 -17.50
C ILE A 403 8.61 -0.75 -17.30
N ASN A 404 8.50 -1.62 -16.30
CA ASN A 404 9.49 -2.65 -16.00
C ASN A 404 10.89 -2.11 -15.65
N SER A 405 10.94 -1.01 -14.90
CA SER A 405 12.19 -0.45 -14.37
C SER A 405 12.21 -0.51 -12.81
N PRO A 406 12.16 -1.74 -12.23
CA PRO A 406 11.99 -1.92 -10.78
C PRO A 406 13.18 -1.42 -9.97
N ILE A 407 14.40 -1.57 -10.49
CA ILE A 407 15.60 -1.10 -9.79
C ILE A 407 15.55 0.42 -9.62
N SER A 408 15.14 1.17 -10.64
CA SER A 408 15.02 2.62 -10.55
C SER A 408 13.94 3.04 -9.53
N SER A 409 12.81 2.32 -9.46
CA SER A 409 11.77 2.60 -8.46
C SER A 409 12.21 2.25 -7.05
N LEU A 410 12.96 1.15 -6.88
CA LEU A 410 13.53 0.74 -5.60
C LEU A 410 14.54 1.77 -5.08
N LEU A 411 15.50 2.16 -5.94
CA LEU A 411 16.49 3.17 -5.56
C LEU A 411 15.86 4.50 -5.17
N MET A 412 14.87 4.96 -5.95
CA MET A 412 14.15 6.18 -5.62
C MET A 412 13.47 6.08 -4.26
N SER A 413 12.81 4.95 -3.95
CA SER A 413 12.11 4.74 -2.68
C SER A 413 13.07 4.65 -1.50
N LEU A 414 14.16 3.87 -1.64
CA LEU A 414 15.16 3.71 -0.59
C LEU A 414 15.90 5.01 -0.31
N CYS A 415 16.34 5.71 -1.37
CA CYS A 415 17.06 6.97 -1.16
C CYS A 415 16.18 8.03 -0.52
N ARG A 416 14.89 8.12 -0.89
CA ARG A 416 13.95 9.03 -0.25
C ARG A 416 13.85 8.79 1.25
N GLN A 417 13.78 7.53 1.66
CA GLN A 417 13.50 7.15 3.04
C GLN A 417 14.79 6.97 3.87
N LEU A 418 15.78 6.24 3.34
CA LEU A 418 16.99 5.92 4.10
C LEU A 418 18.08 6.99 3.96
N VAL A 419 18.29 7.51 2.74
CA VAL A 419 19.41 8.41 2.48
C VAL A 419 19.07 9.86 2.79
N PHE A 420 17.83 10.28 2.53
CA PHE A 420 17.43 11.66 2.76
C PHE A 420 16.65 11.84 4.06
N LEU A 421 15.62 11.04 4.35
CA LEU A 421 14.75 11.29 5.50
C LEU A 421 15.45 10.99 6.82
N ILE A 422 16.04 9.81 6.98
CA ILE A 422 16.66 9.43 8.26
C ILE A 422 17.86 10.32 8.61
N PRO A 423 18.87 10.51 7.73
CA PRO A 423 19.99 11.39 8.07
C PRO A 423 19.58 12.84 8.31
N SER A 424 18.61 13.37 7.54
CA SER A 424 18.12 14.72 7.77
C SER A 424 17.33 14.86 9.08
N ALA A 425 16.63 13.80 9.53
CA ALA A 425 15.99 13.81 10.83
C ALA A 425 17.00 13.99 11.96
N PHE A 426 18.12 13.24 11.93
CA PHE A 426 19.21 13.42 12.89
C PHE A 426 19.89 14.78 12.77
N LEU A 427 20.12 15.25 11.55
CA LEU A 427 20.74 16.55 11.30
C LEU A 427 19.89 17.70 11.86
N PHE A 428 18.61 17.73 11.52
CA PHE A 428 17.73 18.81 11.97
C PHE A 428 17.40 18.70 13.47
N ASP A 429 17.38 17.48 14.04
CA ASP A 429 17.32 17.26 15.48
C ASP A 429 18.51 17.90 16.19
N SER A 430 19.72 17.72 15.66
CA SER A 430 20.93 18.31 16.25
C SER A 430 21.02 19.85 16.15
N LEU A 431 20.41 20.43 15.08
CA LEU A 431 20.45 21.88 14.83
C LEU A 431 19.32 22.63 15.56
N TRP A 432 18.11 22.13 15.56
CA TRP A 432 16.92 22.84 16.05
C TRP A 432 16.04 22.01 16.97
N GLN A 433 16.53 20.88 17.47
CA GLN A 433 15.84 19.99 18.40
C GLN A 433 14.46 19.54 17.83
N THR A 434 13.45 19.36 18.69
CA THR A 434 12.10 18.92 18.29
C THR A 434 11.45 19.77 17.21
N LYS A 435 11.74 21.07 17.14
CA LYS A 435 11.22 21.94 16.07
C LYS A 435 11.85 21.64 14.72
N GLY A 436 13.11 21.21 14.73
CA GLY A 436 13.85 20.90 13.51
C GLY A 436 13.45 19.60 12.84
N ILE A 437 13.12 18.58 13.62
CA ILE A 437 12.88 17.23 13.10
C ILE A 437 11.84 17.18 11.98
N TRP A 438 10.82 18.04 12.03
CA TRP A 438 9.75 18.08 11.05
C TRP A 438 10.20 18.49 9.65
N PHE A 439 11.33 19.20 9.52
CA PHE A 439 11.90 19.57 8.22
C PHE A 439 12.49 18.38 7.47
N CYS A 440 12.70 17.23 8.11
CA CYS A 440 13.20 16.04 7.42
C CYS A 440 12.25 15.59 6.29
N TYR A 441 10.93 15.76 6.45
CA TYR A 441 9.94 15.38 5.43
C TYR A 441 10.06 16.22 4.15
N PRO A 442 9.92 17.56 4.17
CA PRO A 442 10.06 18.36 2.96
C PRO A 442 11.46 18.26 2.36
N PHE A 443 12.50 18.19 3.18
CA PHE A 443 13.87 18.00 2.71
C PHE A 443 14.00 16.69 1.93
N ALA A 444 13.58 15.57 2.51
CA ALA A 444 13.69 14.26 1.87
C ALA A 444 12.91 14.19 0.55
N GLU A 445 11.67 14.70 0.50
CA GLU A 445 10.85 14.66 -0.69
C GLU A 445 11.41 15.52 -1.83
N ILE A 446 11.86 16.74 -1.51
CA ILE A 446 12.42 17.66 -2.51
C ILE A 446 13.75 17.12 -3.05
N PHE A 447 14.68 16.73 -2.17
CA PHE A 447 16.00 16.26 -2.62
C PHE A 447 15.93 14.92 -3.33
N ALA A 448 15.08 13.98 -2.88
CA ALA A 448 14.85 12.75 -3.62
C ALA A 448 14.30 13.02 -5.01
N LEU A 449 13.33 13.92 -5.15
CA LEU A 449 12.78 14.28 -6.45
C LEU A 449 13.85 14.90 -7.36
N LEU A 450 14.63 15.86 -6.87
CA LEU A 450 15.68 16.52 -7.65
C LEU A 450 16.75 15.53 -8.14
N VAL A 451 17.19 14.63 -7.27
CA VAL A 451 18.22 13.63 -7.62
C VAL A 451 17.68 12.57 -8.59
N PHE A 452 16.47 12.06 -8.34
CA PHE A 452 15.97 10.90 -9.09
C PHE A 452 15.15 11.25 -10.35
N LEU A 453 14.68 12.48 -10.51
CA LEU A 453 13.93 12.88 -11.71
C LEU A 453 14.74 12.67 -13.02
N PRO A 454 16.04 13.05 -13.12
CA PRO A 454 16.83 12.76 -14.31
C PRO A 454 16.98 11.25 -14.59
N PHE A 455 17.17 10.44 -13.52
CA PHE A 455 17.27 8.98 -13.65
C PHE A 455 15.94 8.36 -14.10
N ALA A 456 14.81 8.85 -13.59
CA ALA A 456 13.48 8.40 -13.98
C ALA A 456 13.20 8.72 -15.47
N ILE A 457 13.57 9.93 -15.94
CA ILE A 457 13.45 10.32 -17.33
C ILE A 457 14.33 9.43 -18.22
N LYS A 458 15.58 9.17 -17.82
CA LYS A 458 16.50 8.29 -18.54
C LYS A 458 15.93 6.86 -18.62
N ALA A 459 15.44 6.32 -17.51
CA ALA A 459 14.82 4.99 -17.47
C ALA A 459 13.57 4.92 -18.36
N TYR A 460 12.71 5.94 -18.32
CA TYR A 460 11.54 6.05 -19.19
C TYR A 460 11.94 6.03 -20.68
N ARG A 461 12.89 6.87 -21.09
CA ARG A 461 13.36 6.94 -22.48
C ARG A 461 13.96 5.61 -22.94
N LYS A 462 14.80 4.98 -22.12
CA LYS A 462 15.43 3.69 -22.39
C LYS A 462 14.42 2.57 -22.57
N GLN A 463 13.42 2.50 -21.69
CA GLN A 463 12.41 1.43 -21.72
C GLN A 463 11.47 1.56 -22.92
N PHE A 464 11.07 2.78 -23.29
CA PHE A 464 10.25 2.98 -24.48
C PHE A 464 11.03 2.78 -25.78
N ALA A 465 12.31 3.14 -25.85
CA ALA A 465 13.17 2.84 -27.00
C ALA A 465 13.35 1.32 -27.18
N TYR A 466 13.61 0.60 -26.08
CA TYR A 466 13.70 -0.86 -26.10
C TYR A 466 12.38 -1.52 -26.57
N LYS A 467 11.25 -1.02 -26.06
CA LYS A 467 9.92 -1.56 -26.43
C LYS A 467 9.58 -1.30 -27.89
N GLN A 468 9.96 -0.13 -28.42
CA GLN A 468 9.76 0.21 -29.84
C GLN A 468 10.60 -0.71 -30.73
N ALA A 469 11.89 -0.89 -30.41
CA ALA A 469 12.76 -1.79 -31.17
C ALA A 469 12.25 -3.23 -31.19
N GLN A 470 11.74 -3.72 -30.05
CA GLN A 470 11.12 -5.05 -29.97
C GLN A 470 9.85 -5.15 -30.84
N TYR A 471 9.06 -4.08 -30.91
CA TYR A 471 7.85 -4.04 -31.72
C TYR A 471 8.18 -4.04 -33.21
N ASP A 472 9.16 -3.26 -33.60
CA ASP A 472 9.62 -3.17 -34.99
C ASP A 472 10.21 -4.50 -35.48
N GLN A 473 11.01 -5.19 -34.63
CA GLN A 473 11.54 -6.52 -34.93
C GLN A 473 10.44 -7.57 -35.14
N ASN A 474 9.44 -7.58 -34.27
CA ASN A 474 8.29 -8.49 -34.41
C ASN A 474 7.47 -8.24 -35.68
N LEU A 475 7.42 -7.00 -36.18
CA LEU A 475 6.78 -6.67 -37.46
C LEU A 475 7.57 -7.26 -38.63
N ILE A 476 8.89 -7.13 -38.61
CA ILE A 476 9.79 -7.68 -39.67
C ILE A 476 9.62 -9.23 -39.67
N ASP A 477 9.79 -9.87 -38.54
CA ASP A 477 9.70 -11.34 -38.42
C ASP A 477 8.35 -11.89 -38.91
N ASN A 478 7.23 -11.18 -38.62
CA ASN A 478 5.90 -11.58 -39.11
C ASN A 478 5.72 -11.32 -40.63
N THR A 479 6.37 -10.31 -41.18
CA THR A 479 6.33 -10.02 -42.64
C THR A 479 7.10 -11.07 -43.39
N ASP A 480 8.27 -11.46 -42.91
CA ASP A 480 9.11 -12.50 -43.50
C ASP A 480 8.40 -13.87 -43.46
N LEU A 481 7.76 -14.24 -42.34
CA LEU A 481 6.96 -15.46 -42.21
C LEU A 481 5.77 -15.50 -43.19
N GLN A 482 5.13 -14.35 -43.47
CA GLN A 482 4.02 -14.28 -44.45
C GLN A 482 4.54 -14.38 -45.89
N ALA A 483 5.74 -13.83 -46.16
CA ALA A 483 6.38 -13.95 -47.46
C ALA A 483 6.81 -15.40 -47.76
N ASP A 484 7.37 -16.10 -46.74
CA ASP A 484 7.77 -17.51 -46.87
C ASP A 484 6.55 -18.44 -47.12
N VAL A 485 5.45 -18.23 -46.37
CA VAL A 485 4.21 -19.01 -46.56
C VAL A 485 3.59 -18.74 -47.96
N ALA A 486 3.70 -17.50 -48.46
CA ALA A 486 3.20 -17.18 -49.80
C ALA A 486 4.06 -17.81 -50.90
N THR A 487 5.37 -18.00 -50.68
CA THR A 487 6.29 -18.66 -51.63
C THR A 487 6.17 -20.18 -51.61
N GLU A 488 5.74 -20.79 -50.47
CA GLU A 488 5.50 -22.25 -50.43
C GLU A 488 4.15 -22.66 -51.04
N GLN A 489 3.25 -21.72 -51.33
CA GLN A 489 1.95 -21.97 -51.94
C GLN A 489 1.93 -21.79 -53.50
N ILE A 490 3.06 -21.43 -54.11
CA ILE A 490 3.27 -21.33 -55.55
C ILE A 490 4.09 -22.53 -56.00
#